data_eb0c4f60e5fa394ecee3bd2af029b7a4
#
_entry.id   eb0c4f60e5fa394ecee3bd2af029b7a4
#
_cell.length_a   1.000
_cell.length_b   1.000
_cell.length_c   1.000
_cell.angle_alpha   90.00
_cell.angle_beta   90.00
_cell.angle_gamma   90.00
#
_symmetry.space_group_name_H-M   'P 1'
#
loop_
_entity.id
_entity.type
_entity.pdbx_description
1 polymer ?
#
loop_
_entity_poly.entity_id
_entity_poly.type
_entity_poly.pdbx_seq_one_letter_code
_entity_poly.pdbx_strand_id
1 'polypeptide(L)'
;MKNIVIYSDGTGQRGGLMFDERRSNIYKLYRATRCGPDSSVDPAEQLAFYDPGLGTLPPGNGLLVTRAWRWFYNLAGRATGLGLTGNIIDCYAAIVRMWQPGDRIFLFGFSRGAYTVRCLGAVLGMCGVPTRDKEENPLQRDKATAKRIAIEAVKKIYQHTASKKESQASEREKELLRQRRELAGRFREKYKSTDPADSTKSNGYPYFIGVFDTVASLANPLATFVLLLVAILTLAIPSAVLAYFLGKFGFWSWFGILALSTIVIGVLVNRVKAVRFESGLEHNKNWRPFHFTGWRMKFYDMDL
;
A
#
# COMPACT_ATOMS: atom_id res chain seq x y z
N MET A 1 -13.20 -5.38 25.76
CA MET A 1 -12.18 -6.05 24.91
C MET A 1 -12.91 -6.71 23.76
N LYS A 2 -12.65 -6.31 22.54
CA LYS A 2 -13.27 -6.88 21.34
C LYS A 2 -12.24 -7.38 20.35
N ASN A 3 -12.69 -8.15 19.37
CA ASN A 3 -11.86 -8.62 18.27
C ASN A 3 -11.99 -7.68 17.08
N ILE A 4 -10.85 -7.22 16.55
CA ILE A 4 -10.77 -6.47 15.31
C ILE A 4 -10.23 -7.42 14.26
N VAL A 5 -11.03 -7.74 13.25
CA VAL A 5 -10.67 -8.73 12.24
C VAL A 5 -10.56 -8.07 10.87
N ILE A 6 -9.39 -8.19 10.26
CA ILE A 6 -9.10 -7.66 8.92
C ILE A 6 -9.02 -8.82 7.93
N TYR A 7 -9.77 -8.71 6.86
CA TYR A 7 -9.82 -9.65 5.76
C TYR A 7 -9.32 -8.97 4.48
N SER A 8 -8.15 -9.37 3.96
CA SER A 8 -7.63 -8.84 2.69
C SER A 8 -7.62 -9.96 1.64
N ASP A 9 -8.32 -9.74 0.55
CA ASP A 9 -8.58 -10.75 -0.45
C ASP A 9 -7.57 -10.74 -1.61
N GLY A 10 -7.61 -11.80 -2.40
CA GLY A 10 -6.74 -11.99 -3.55
C GLY A 10 -7.13 -11.12 -4.75
N THR A 11 -6.21 -10.99 -5.69
CA THR A 11 -6.41 -10.22 -6.92
C THR A 11 -7.65 -10.65 -7.68
N GLY A 12 -8.44 -9.67 -8.10
CA GLY A 12 -9.65 -9.88 -8.88
C GLY A 12 -10.84 -10.37 -8.06
N GLN A 13 -10.69 -10.62 -6.76
CA GLN A 13 -11.77 -10.98 -5.86
C GLN A 13 -12.56 -9.72 -5.46
N ARG A 14 -13.79 -9.61 -5.94
CA ARG A 14 -14.61 -8.39 -5.77
C ARG A 14 -15.48 -8.39 -4.52
N GLY A 15 -15.45 -9.46 -3.74
CA GLY A 15 -16.23 -9.55 -2.51
C GLY A 15 -17.72 -9.78 -2.73
N GLY A 16 -18.09 -10.55 -3.75
CA GLY A 16 -19.48 -10.91 -4.03
C GLY A 16 -20.32 -9.77 -4.58
N LEU A 17 -19.73 -8.80 -5.27
CA LEU A 17 -20.43 -7.74 -5.99
C LEU A 17 -21.20 -8.27 -7.21
N MET A 18 -20.75 -9.39 -7.79
CA MET A 18 -21.39 -10.03 -8.94
C MET A 18 -22.12 -11.29 -8.48
N PHE A 19 -23.26 -11.57 -9.09
CA PHE A 19 -24.12 -12.72 -8.72
C PHE A 19 -23.43 -14.08 -8.99
N ASP A 20 -22.66 -14.15 -10.05
CA ASP A 20 -21.94 -15.34 -10.55
C ASP A 20 -20.48 -15.43 -10.07
N GLU A 21 -20.05 -14.53 -9.18
CA GLU A 21 -18.67 -14.50 -8.70
C GLU A 21 -18.35 -15.69 -7.79
N ARG A 22 -17.25 -16.40 -8.10
CA ARG A 22 -16.69 -17.41 -7.20
C ARG A 22 -16.12 -16.71 -5.96
N ARG A 23 -16.80 -16.87 -4.84
CA ARG A 23 -16.42 -16.26 -3.57
C ARG A 23 -15.20 -16.94 -2.98
N SER A 24 -14.17 -16.17 -2.64
CA SER A 24 -12.99 -16.64 -1.94
C SER A 24 -13.32 -17.14 -0.53
N ASN A 25 -12.43 -17.94 0.05
CA ASN A 25 -12.57 -18.36 1.46
C ASN A 25 -12.45 -17.16 2.41
N ILE A 26 -11.65 -16.15 2.06
CA ILE A 26 -11.55 -14.89 2.83
C ILE A 26 -12.89 -14.17 2.86
N TYR A 27 -13.56 -14.03 1.73
CA TYR A 27 -14.90 -13.43 1.69
C TYR A 27 -15.94 -14.24 2.47
N LYS A 28 -15.89 -15.58 2.38
CA LYS A 28 -16.78 -16.45 3.16
C LYS A 28 -16.57 -16.27 4.67
N LEU A 29 -15.31 -16.23 5.11
CA LEU A 29 -14.95 -15.98 6.52
C LEU A 29 -15.45 -14.60 6.96
N TYR A 30 -15.21 -13.56 6.16
CA TYR A 30 -15.73 -12.22 6.44
C TYR A 30 -17.25 -12.23 6.63
N ARG A 31 -17.99 -12.87 5.70
CA ARG A 31 -19.45 -12.98 5.78
C ARG A 31 -19.95 -13.69 7.03
N ALA A 32 -19.22 -14.72 7.45
CA ALA A 32 -19.56 -15.51 8.64
C ALA A 32 -19.24 -14.77 9.97
N THR A 33 -18.36 -13.78 9.94
CA THR A 33 -17.83 -13.14 11.16
C THR A 33 -18.09 -11.65 11.27
N ARG A 34 -18.63 -11.02 10.22
CA ARG A 34 -18.97 -9.59 10.22
C ARG A 34 -20.23 -9.34 11.05
N CYS A 35 -20.32 -8.17 11.65
CA CYS A 35 -21.58 -7.66 12.19
C CYS A 35 -22.50 -7.23 11.05
N GLY A 36 -23.80 -7.38 11.23
CA GLY A 36 -24.82 -6.94 10.28
C GLY A 36 -26.20 -7.44 10.66
N PRO A 37 -27.24 -6.98 9.97
CA PRO A 37 -28.63 -7.39 10.26
C PRO A 37 -28.88 -8.90 10.09
N ASP A 38 -28.02 -9.55 9.28
CA ASP A 38 -28.04 -10.98 8.98
C ASP A 38 -26.99 -11.79 9.78
N SER A 39 -26.49 -11.23 10.88
CA SER A 39 -25.43 -11.86 11.71
C SER A 39 -25.80 -11.79 13.18
N SER A 40 -25.45 -12.86 13.91
CA SER A 40 -25.55 -12.92 15.37
C SER A 40 -24.34 -12.31 16.10
N VAL A 41 -23.36 -11.79 15.36
CA VAL A 41 -22.12 -11.22 15.93
C VAL A 41 -22.41 -9.84 16.50
N ASP A 42 -22.17 -9.68 17.81
CA ASP A 42 -22.31 -8.40 18.50
C ASP A 42 -21.14 -7.44 18.12
N PRO A 43 -21.44 -6.21 17.65
CA PRO A 43 -20.43 -5.20 17.43
C PRO A 43 -19.58 -4.84 18.66
N ALA A 44 -20.09 -5.06 19.86
CA ALA A 44 -19.33 -4.86 21.09
C ALA A 44 -18.26 -5.94 21.32
N GLU A 45 -18.43 -7.12 20.73
CA GLU A 45 -17.49 -8.24 20.85
C GLU A 45 -16.55 -8.35 19.66
N GLN A 46 -17.02 -8.00 18.46
CA GLN A 46 -16.21 -8.12 17.23
C GLN A 46 -16.58 -7.10 16.17
N LEU A 47 -15.55 -6.57 15.49
CA LEU A 47 -15.68 -5.76 14.29
C LEU A 47 -14.83 -6.35 13.16
N ALA A 48 -15.39 -6.45 11.98
CA ALA A 48 -14.69 -6.99 10.82
C ALA A 48 -14.61 -5.96 9.67
N PHE A 49 -13.45 -5.89 9.04
CA PHE A 49 -13.19 -5.09 7.84
C PHE A 49 -12.78 -5.98 6.69
N TYR A 50 -13.36 -5.77 5.51
CA TYR A 50 -13.03 -6.48 4.29
C TYR A 50 -12.38 -5.54 3.27
N ASP A 51 -11.21 -5.93 2.81
CA ASP A 51 -10.44 -5.26 1.76
C ASP A 51 -10.51 -6.14 0.49
N PRO A 52 -11.20 -5.67 -0.56
CA PRO A 52 -11.29 -6.41 -1.81
C PRO A 52 -9.93 -6.46 -2.51
N GLY A 53 -9.69 -7.54 -3.23
CA GLY A 53 -8.44 -7.76 -3.94
C GLY A 53 -8.11 -6.67 -4.96
N LEU A 54 -6.84 -6.52 -5.27
CA LEU A 54 -6.34 -5.55 -6.26
C LEU A 54 -6.99 -5.75 -7.63
N GLY A 55 -7.21 -4.64 -8.35
CA GLY A 55 -7.80 -4.68 -9.69
C GLY A 55 -9.31 -4.92 -9.70
N THR A 56 -10.01 -4.52 -8.64
CA THR A 56 -11.45 -4.72 -8.45
C THR A 56 -12.28 -3.43 -8.60
N LEU A 57 -11.71 -2.36 -9.15
CA LEU A 57 -12.51 -1.15 -9.42
C LEU A 57 -13.75 -1.51 -10.23
N PRO A 58 -14.97 -1.13 -9.75
CA PRO A 58 -16.20 -1.47 -10.44
C PRO A 58 -16.19 -0.90 -11.86
N PRO A 59 -16.84 -1.58 -12.84
CA PRO A 59 -17.04 -1.03 -14.16
C PRO A 59 -17.85 0.26 -14.00
N GLY A 60 -17.27 1.41 -14.37
CA GLY A 60 -17.94 2.70 -14.25
C GLY A 60 -18.87 2.94 -15.44
N ASN A 61 -20.03 3.49 -15.18
CA ASN A 61 -20.87 4.12 -16.19
C ASN A 61 -20.20 5.43 -16.61
N GLY A 62 -19.34 5.41 -17.60
CA GLY A 62 -18.59 6.57 -18.04
C GLY A 62 -18.15 6.49 -19.50
N LEU A 63 -17.65 7.60 -20.04
CA LEU A 63 -17.10 7.71 -21.38
C LEU A 63 -16.09 6.57 -21.67
N LEU A 64 -15.99 6.12 -22.91
CA LEU A 64 -15.09 5.06 -23.35
C LEU A 64 -13.65 5.23 -22.82
N VAL A 65 -13.17 6.47 -22.77
CA VAL A 65 -11.84 6.82 -22.24
C VAL A 65 -11.69 6.45 -20.75
N THR A 66 -12.71 6.71 -19.92
CA THR A 66 -12.67 6.36 -18.50
C THR A 66 -12.76 4.86 -18.27
N ARG A 67 -13.46 4.14 -19.14
CA ARG A 67 -13.54 2.67 -19.11
C ARG A 67 -12.20 2.04 -19.51
N ALA A 68 -11.57 2.54 -20.56
CA ALA A 68 -10.27 2.09 -21.03
C ALA A 68 -9.19 2.36 -19.95
N TRP A 69 -9.18 3.56 -19.34
CA TRP A 69 -8.26 3.91 -18.26
C TRP A 69 -8.43 2.98 -17.04
N ARG A 70 -9.67 2.69 -16.62
CA ARG A 70 -9.94 1.77 -15.50
C ARG A 70 -9.52 0.35 -15.81
N TRP A 71 -9.80 -0.12 -17.03
CA TRP A 71 -9.35 -1.44 -17.48
C TRP A 71 -7.81 -1.54 -17.43
N PHE A 72 -7.13 -0.53 -17.95
CA PHE A 72 -5.67 -0.44 -17.92
C PHE A 72 -5.13 -0.39 -16.49
N TYR A 73 -5.70 0.43 -15.63
CA TYR A 73 -5.34 0.52 -14.22
C TYR A 73 -5.52 -0.82 -13.49
N ASN A 74 -6.62 -1.51 -13.75
CA ASN A 74 -6.87 -2.83 -13.17
C ASN A 74 -5.87 -3.87 -13.69
N LEU A 75 -5.54 -3.85 -14.97
CA LEU A 75 -4.53 -4.73 -15.57
C LEU A 75 -3.14 -4.45 -14.99
N ALA A 76 -2.75 -3.18 -14.90
CA ALA A 76 -1.51 -2.76 -14.30
C ALA A 76 -1.43 -3.16 -12.81
N GLY A 77 -2.51 -2.96 -12.06
CA GLY A 77 -2.61 -3.40 -10.67
C GLY A 77 -2.43 -4.90 -10.49
N ARG A 78 -3.01 -5.69 -11.41
CA ARG A 78 -2.85 -7.16 -11.41
C ARG A 78 -1.43 -7.61 -11.75
N ALA A 79 -0.74 -6.89 -12.63
CA ALA A 79 0.57 -7.25 -13.14
C ALA A 79 1.73 -6.80 -12.23
N THR A 80 1.61 -5.61 -11.63
CA THR A 80 2.74 -4.93 -10.97
C THR A 80 2.57 -4.76 -9.47
N GLY A 81 1.43 -5.22 -8.89
CA GLY A 81 1.13 -4.95 -7.47
C GLY A 81 0.89 -3.47 -7.18
N LEU A 82 0.68 -2.62 -8.21
CA LEU A 82 0.22 -1.26 -8.04
C LEU A 82 -1.11 -1.29 -7.27
N GLY A 83 -1.17 -0.60 -6.14
CA GLY A 83 -2.34 -0.63 -5.24
C GLY A 83 -2.09 -1.36 -3.91
N LEU A 84 -1.08 -2.23 -3.81
CA LEU A 84 -0.75 -2.92 -2.56
C LEU A 84 -0.56 -1.93 -1.40
N THR A 85 0.18 -0.84 -1.64
CA THR A 85 0.33 0.26 -0.66
C THR A 85 -1.02 0.84 -0.26
N GLY A 86 -1.96 0.96 -1.21
CA GLY A 86 -3.33 1.43 -0.94
C GLY A 86 -4.07 0.49 0.02
N ASN A 87 -4.04 -0.81 -0.26
CA ASN A 87 -4.68 -1.82 0.58
C ASN A 87 -4.10 -1.84 2.00
N ILE A 88 -2.76 -1.77 2.14
CA ILE A 88 -2.12 -1.68 3.48
C ILE A 88 -2.59 -0.42 4.21
N ILE A 89 -2.67 0.73 3.52
CA ILE A 89 -3.14 1.99 4.10
C ILE A 89 -4.60 1.87 4.53
N ASP A 90 -5.48 1.32 3.69
CA ASP A 90 -6.90 1.21 3.97
C ASP A 90 -7.17 0.21 5.12
N CYS A 91 -6.45 -0.91 5.17
CA CYS A 91 -6.50 -1.87 6.29
C CYS A 91 -6.00 -1.26 7.60
N TYR A 92 -4.85 -0.55 7.58
CA TYR A 92 -4.34 0.10 8.78
C TYR A 92 -5.27 1.23 9.26
N ALA A 93 -5.81 2.03 8.34
CA ALA A 93 -6.80 3.06 8.66
C ALA A 93 -8.08 2.47 9.28
N ALA A 94 -8.52 1.29 8.83
CA ALA A 94 -9.64 0.58 9.44
C ALA A 94 -9.33 0.18 10.89
N ILE A 95 -8.12 -0.34 11.15
CA ILE A 95 -7.68 -0.67 12.53
C ILE A 95 -7.66 0.60 13.40
N VAL A 96 -7.05 1.69 12.93
CA VAL A 96 -7.01 2.97 13.67
C VAL A 96 -8.40 3.47 14.06
N ARG A 97 -9.40 3.23 13.21
CA ARG A 97 -10.80 3.64 13.49
C ARG A 97 -11.51 2.73 14.49
N MET A 98 -11.25 1.43 14.45
CA MET A 98 -12.03 0.43 15.19
C MET A 98 -11.42 0.04 16.53
N TRP A 99 -10.09 -0.01 16.58
CA TRP A 99 -9.36 -0.56 17.73
C TRP A 99 -9.35 0.40 18.93
N GLN A 100 -9.43 -0.17 20.12
CA GLN A 100 -9.25 0.49 21.41
C GLN A 100 -8.22 -0.27 22.24
N PRO A 101 -7.53 0.38 23.21
CA PRO A 101 -6.61 -0.31 24.09
C PRO A 101 -7.23 -1.57 24.72
N GLY A 102 -6.51 -2.68 24.61
CA GLY A 102 -6.98 -3.99 25.06
C GLY A 102 -7.68 -4.85 23.98
N ASP A 103 -8.06 -4.30 22.82
CA ASP A 103 -8.67 -5.07 21.74
C ASP A 103 -7.64 -5.97 21.03
N ARG A 104 -8.07 -7.14 20.56
CA ARG A 104 -7.25 -8.11 19.83
C ARG A 104 -7.37 -7.89 18.32
N ILE A 105 -6.24 -7.97 17.61
CA ILE A 105 -6.18 -7.80 16.16
C ILE A 105 -5.94 -9.15 15.49
N PHE A 106 -6.84 -9.55 14.59
CA PHE A 106 -6.75 -10.76 13.78
C PHE A 106 -6.64 -10.36 12.31
N LEU A 107 -5.68 -10.92 11.59
CA LEU A 107 -5.41 -10.62 10.21
C LEU A 107 -5.57 -11.87 9.36
N PHE A 108 -6.39 -11.82 8.32
CA PHE A 108 -6.57 -12.91 7.38
C PHE A 108 -6.36 -12.43 5.96
N GLY A 109 -5.61 -13.19 5.18
CA GLY A 109 -5.33 -12.81 3.79
C GLY A 109 -5.19 -13.99 2.84
N PHE A 110 -5.54 -13.78 1.58
CA PHE A 110 -5.40 -14.75 0.50
C PHE A 110 -4.56 -14.17 -0.64
N SER A 111 -3.63 -14.96 -1.17
CA SER A 111 -2.80 -14.58 -2.32
C SER A 111 -2.07 -13.24 -2.06
N ARG A 112 -2.31 -12.18 -2.84
CA ARG A 112 -1.76 -10.84 -2.59
C ARG A 112 -2.34 -10.19 -1.34
N GLY A 113 -3.55 -10.52 -0.93
CA GLY A 113 -4.08 -10.12 0.37
C GLY A 113 -3.33 -10.75 1.54
N ALA A 114 -2.85 -11.99 1.38
CA ALA A 114 -1.95 -12.61 2.36
C ALA A 114 -0.65 -11.82 2.51
N TYR A 115 -0.10 -11.33 1.41
CA TYR A 115 1.04 -10.42 1.43
C TYR A 115 0.70 -9.08 2.11
N THR A 116 -0.47 -8.50 1.81
CA THR A 116 -0.95 -7.26 2.44
C THR A 116 -1.01 -7.38 3.96
N VAL A 117 -1.60 -8.46 4.49
CA VAL A 117 -1.73 -8.62 5.95
C VAL A 117 -0.39 -8.88 6.66
N ARG A 118 0.57 -9.52 6.00
CA ARG A 118 1.94 -9.65 6.54
C ARG A 118 2.63 -8.29 6.63
N CYS A 119 2.53 -7.47 5.56
CA CYS A 119 3.03 -6.09 5.60
C CYS A 119 2.33 -5.26 6.69
N LEU A 120 1.01 -5.44 6.85
CA LEU A 120 0.22 -4.78 7.88
C LEU A 120 0.69 -5.16 9.29
N GLY A 121 1.01 -6.43 9.52
CA GLY A 121 1.61 -6.90 10.77
C GLY A 121 2.93 -6.18 11.08
N ALA A 122 3.79 -5.99 10.07
CA ALA A 122 5.02 -5.23 10.23
C ALA A 122 4.77 -3.73 10.51
N VAL A 123 3.77 -3.11 9.86
CA VAL A 123 3.36 -1.73 10.18
C VAL A 123 2.89 -1.60 11.62
N LEU A 124 2.07 -2.53 12.10
CA LEU A 124 1.59 -2.56 13.49
C LEU A 124 2.76 -2.73 14.46
N GLY A 125 3.70 -3.64 14.17
CA GLY A 125 4.89 -3.84 14.99
C GLY A 125 5.78 -2.59 15.09
N MET A 126 5.88 -1.80 14.03
CA MET A 126 6.68 -0.57 14.02
C MET A 126 5.96 0.63 14.63
N CYS A 127 4.71 0.86 14.22
CA CYS A 127 3.96 2.08 14.47
C CYS A 127 2.92 1.95 15.59
N GLY A 128 2.48 0.72 15.91
CA GLY A 128 1.39 0.49 16.84
C GLY A 128 0.04 0.99 16.30
N VAL A 129 -0.90 1.21 17.19
CA VAL A 129 -2.20 1.82 16.88
C VAL A 129 -2.34 3.15 17.61
N PRO A 130 -2.47 4.28 16.90
CA PRO A 130 -2.65 5.61 17.47
C PRO A 130 -3.81 5.70 18.45
N THR A 131 -3.57 6.32 19.60
CA THR A 131 -4.59 6.53 20.65
C THR A 131 -4.89 8.01 20.88
N ARG A 132 -3.90 8.88 20.65
CA ARG A 132 -3.97 10.33 20.86
C ARG A 132 -3.44 11.08 19.64
N ASP A 133 -3.78 12.36 19.54
CA ASP A 133 -3.19 13.28 18.57
C ASP A 133 -1.89 13.91 19.10
N LYS A 134 -1.32 14.84 18.33
CA LYS A 134 -0.10 15.58 18.74
C LYS A 134 -0.29 16.43 19.99
N GLU A 135 -1.51 16.83 20.27
CA GLU A 135 -1.90 17.73 21.38
C GLU A 135 -2.39 16.92 22.59
N GLU A 136 -2.15 15.59 22.57
CA GLU A 136 -2.57 14.62 23.59
C GLU A 136 -4.09 14.48 23.76
N ASN A 137 -4.90 15.04 22.85
CA ASN A 137 -6.33 14.81 22.85
C ASN A 137 -6.67 13.40 22.37
N PRO A 138 -7.83 12.84 22.75
CA PRO A 138 -8.32 11.60 22.18
C PRO A 138 -8.37 11.68 20.65
N LEU A 139 -7.83 10.66 19.97
CA LEU A 139 -7.76 10.65 18.53
C LEU A 139 -9.14 10.69 17.88
N GLN A 140 -9.35 11.64 16.97
CA GLN A 140 -10.53 11.63 16.10
C GLN A 140 -10.47 10.43 15.15
N ARG A 141 -11.46 9.54 15.26
CA ARG A 141 -11.51 8.26 14.52
C ARG A 141 -12.31 8.35 13.22
N ASP A 142 -12.38 9.54 12.64
CA ASP A 142 -12.97 9.76 11.34
C ASP A 142 -12.09 9.17 10.21
N LYS A 143 -12.71 8.96 9.05
CA LYS A 143 -12.06 8.31 7.89
C LYS A 143 -10.86 9.11 7.36
N ALA A 144 -10.95 10.45 7.36
CA ALA A 144 -9.90 11.31 6.79
C ALA A 144 -8.66 11.33 7.68
N THR A 145 -8.85 11.51 8.99
CA THR A 145 -7.77 11.49 9.98
C THR A 145 -7.07 10.14 10.02
N ALA A 146 -7.83 9.04 10.11
CA ALA A 146 -7.26 7.69 10.10
C ALA A 146 -6.48 7.41 8.81
N LYS A 147 -6.99 7.85 7.66
CA LYS A 147 -6.29 7.66 6.38
C LYS A 147 -5.00 8.49 6.30
N ARG A 148 -5.00 9.72 6.80
CA ARG A 148 -3.80 10.57 6.87
C ARG A 148 -2.71 9.93 7.73
N ILE A 149 -3.07 9.41 8.89
CA ILE A 149 -2.15 8.71 9.79
C ILE A 149 -1.62 7.42 9.14
N ALA A 150 -2.50 6.66 8.50
CA ALA A 150 -2.11 5.44 7.78
C ALA A 150 -1.12 5.73 6.64
N ILE A 151 -1.32 6.82 5.90
CA ILE A 151 -0.37 7.27 4.87
C ILE A 151 0.99 7.59 5.49
N GLU A 152 1.01 8.26 6.65
CA GLU A 152 2.25 8.57 7.36
C GLU A 152 2.99 7.29 7.81
N ALA A 153 2.29 6.37 8.47
CA ALA A 153 2.85 5.10 8.93
C ALA A 153 3.39 4.24 7.77
N VAL A 154 2.59 4.07 6.71
CA VAL A 154 2.97 3.19 5.61
C VAL A 154 4.01 3.82 4.70
N LYS A 155 3.79 5.05 4.22
CA LYS A 155 4.66 5.65 3.19
C LYS A 155 5.94 6.24 3.75
N LYS A 156 5.90 6.84 4.96
CA LYS A 156 7.07 7.51 5.51
C LYS A 156 7.93 6.57 6.37
N ILE A 157 7.31 5.59 7.04
CA ILE A 157 8.01 4.72 7.99
C ILE A 157 8.22 3.34 7.39
N TYR A 158 7.14 2.60 7.18
CA TYR A 158 7.26 1.22 6.69
C TYR A 158 8.01 1.12 5.37
N GLN A 159 7.70 1.99 4.40
CA GLN A 159 8.34 2.05 3.09
C GLN A 159 9.64 2.86 3.05
N HIS A 160 10.19 3.26 4.19
CA HIS A 160 11.43 4.03 4.22
C HIS A 160 12.60 3.23 3.63
N THR A 161 12.71 1.95 4.00
CA THR A 161 13.68 1.01 3.44
C THR A 161 13.10 -0.39 3.41
N ALA A 162 13.67 -1.27 2.56
CA ALA A 162 13.35 -2.69 2.57
C ALA A 162 13.80 -3.32 3.90
N SER A 163 13.07 -4.33 4.36
CA SER A 163 13.49 -5.13 5.50
C SER A 163 14.56 -6.12 5.04
N LYS A 164 15.71 -6.06 5.68
CA LYS A 164 16.80 -7.03 5.52
C LYS A 164 17.31 -7.43 6.88
N LYS A 165 17.82 -8.66 6.99
CA LYS A 165 18.55 -9.09 8.19
C LYS A 165 19.83 -8.24 8.31
N GLU A 166 20.14 -7.76 9.51
CA GLU A 166 21.34 -6.92 9.73
C GLU A 166 22.63 -7.61 9.29
N SER A 167 22.69 -8.95 9.36
CA SER A 167 23.83 -9.75 8.89
C SER A 167 24.05 -9.70 7.38
N GLN A 168 23.01 -9.39 6.61
CA GLN A 168 23.04 -9.35 5.14
C GLN A 168 22.99 -7.91 4.60
N ALA A 169 22.85 -6.93 5.48
CA ALA A 169 22.70 -5.53 5.13
C ALA A 169 24.07 -4.86 4.97
N SER A 170 24.25 -4.11 3.88
CA SER A 170 25.38 -3.19 3.74
C SER A 170 25.32 -2.08 4.79
N GLU A 171 26.46 -1.42 5.07
CA GLU A 171 26.50 -0.31 6.06
C GLU A 171 25.46 0.78 5.78
N ARG A 172 25.23 1.08 4.51
CA ARG A 172 24.17 2.01 4.11
C ARG A 172 22.78 1.50 4.42
N GLU A 173 22.52 0.21 4.23
CA GLU A 173 21.22 -0.39 4.53
C GLU A 173 20.99 -0.45 6.05
N LYS A 174 22.03 -0.74 6.84
CA LYS A 174 22.00 -0.66 8.30
C LYS A 174 21.62 0.75 8.78
N GLU A 175 22.22 1.79 8.18
CA GLU A 175 21.89 3.16 8.49
C GLU A 175 20.41 3.50 8.16
N LEU A 176 19.91 3.04 7.02
CA LEU A 176 18.50 3.22 6.66
C LEU A 176 17.56 2.46 7.60
N LEU A 177 17.95 1.27 8.06
CA LEU A 177 17.19 0.51 9.06
C LEU A 177 17.17 1.22 10.41
N ARG A 178 18.28 1.84 10.83
CA ARG A 178 18.36 2.67 12.03
C ARG A 178 17.42 3.87 11.93
N GLN A 179 17.46 4.60 10.82
CA GLN A 179 16.57 5.74 10.56
C GLN A 179 15.09 5.33 10.57
N ARG A 180 14.75 4.18 9.99
CA ARG A 180 13.38 3.67 10.04
C ARG A 180 12.92 3.38 11.48
N ARG A 181 13.79 2.79 12.31
CA ARG A 181 13.49 2.54 13.73
C ARG A 181 13.26 3.86 14.49
N GLU A 182 14.06 4.86 14.22
CA GLU A 182 13.91 6.19 14.83
C GLU A 182 12.61 6.88 14.40
N LEU A 183 12.29 6.85 13.09
CA LEU A 183 11.02 7.36 12.58
C LEU A 183 9.82 6.65 13.21
N ALA A 184 9.90 5.35 13.40
CA ALA A 184 8.87 4.56 14.09
C ALA A 184 8.74 4.97 15.57
N GLY A 185 9.85 5.21 16.27
CA GLY A 185 9.86 5.73 17.65
C GLY A 185 9.17 7.08 17.75
N ARG A 186 9.56 8.05 16.90
CA ARG A 186 8.93 9.37 16.84
C ARG A 186 7.42 9.31 16.51
N PHE A 187 7.01 8.39 15.67
CA PHE A 187 5.59 8.18 15.37
C PHE A 187 4.84 7.68 16.60
N ARG A 188 5.40 6.67 17.30
CA ARG A 188 4.78 6.12 18.51
C ARG A 188 4.67 7.18 19.62
N GLU A 189 5.69 7.98 19.80
CA GLU A 189 5.67 9.09 20.76
C GLU A 189 4.58 10.12 20.41
N LYS A 190 4.54 10.54 19.13
CA LYS A 190 3.58 11.51 18.60
C LYS A 190 2.12 11.09 18.77
N TYR A 191 1.83 9.80 18.59
CA TYR A 191 0.47 9.28 18.58
C TYR A 191 0.14 8.42 19.81
N LYS A 192 1.04 8.37 20.79
CA LYS A 192 0.91 7.57 22.02
C LYS A 192 0.53 6.12 21.70
N SER A 193 1.26 5.53 20.76
CA SER A 193 1.05 4.14 20.31
C SER A 193 2.16 3.19 20.76
N THR A 194 2.82 3.53 21.86
CA THR A 194 3.83 2.70 22.55
C THR A 194 3.15 1.77 23.53
N ASP A 195 3.71 0.57 23.72
CA ASP A 195 3.27 -0.37 24.74
C ASP A 195 3.48 0.25 26.15
N PRO A 196 2.47 0.27 27.03
CA PRO A 196 2.63 0.78 28.39
C PRO A 196 3.68 0.05 29.21
N ALA A 197 3.91 -1.24 28.96
CA ALA A 197 4.88 -2.06 29.69
C ALA A 197 6.30 -2.00 29.11
N ASP A 198 6.46 -1.64 27.84
CA ASP A 198 7.76 -1.63 27.14
C ASP A 198 7.80 -0.48 26.12
N SER A 199 8.48 0.61 26.48
CA SER A 199 8.61 1.81 25.63
C SER A 199 9.30 1.55 24.28
N THR A 200 9.98 0.43 24.12
CA THR A 200 10.64 0.06 22.86
C THR A 200 9.66 -0.60 21.88
N LYS A 201 8.53 -1.11 22.37
CA LYS A 201 7.52 -1.83 21.60
C LYS A 201 6.32 -0.97 21.25
N SER A 202 5.57 -1.41 20.27
CA SER A 202 4.28 -0.83 19.91
C SER A 202 3.15 -1.43 20.75
N ASN A 203 2.04 -0.69 20.91
CA ASN A 203 0.85 -1.13 21.65
C ASN A 203 -0.07 -2.06 20.85
N GLY A 204 0.22 -2.34 19.59
CA GLY A 204 -0.70 -3.02 18.68
C GLY A 204 -0.02 -4.11 17.86
N TYR A 205 0.20 -5.29 18.46
CA TYR A 205 0.62 -6.47 17.72
C TYR A 205 -0.58 -7.29 17.26
N PRO A 206 -0.50 -7.95 16.08
CA PRO A 206 -1.51 -8.92 15.69
C PRO A 206 -1.52 -10.10 16.69
N TYR A 207 -2.71 -10.44 17.17
CA TYR A 207 -2.92 -11.63 17.99
C TYR A 207 -2.81 -12.91 17.13
N PHE A 208 -3.23 -12.81 15.86
CA PHE A 208 -3.15 -13.90 14.89
C PHE A 208 -3.03 -13.38 13.46
N ILE A 209 -2.23 -14.07 12.66
CA ILE A 209 -2.12 -13.82 11.21
C ILE A 209 -2.36 -15.14 10.47
N GLY A 210 -3.50 -15.26 9.79
CA GLY A 210 -3.85 -16.38 8.93
C GLY A 210 -3.63 -16.03 7.45
N VAL A 211 -2.72 -16.74 6.79
CA VAL A 211 -2.38 -16.50 5.39
C VAL A 211 -2.61 -17.74 4.55
N PHE A 212 -3.29 -17.56 3.43
CA PHE A 212 -3.60 -18.62 2.48
C PHE A 212 -2.90 -18.30 1.16
N ASP A 213 -2.13 -19.24 0.66
CA ASP A 213 -1.50 -19.22 -0.67
C ASP A 213 -0.84 -17.86 -0.99
N THR A 214 0.13 -17.47 -0.16
CA THR A 214 0.80 -16.17 -0.30
C THR A 214 1.54 -16.07 -1.63
N VAL A 215 1.17 -15.10 -2.47
CA VAL A 215 1.83 -14.81 -3.73
C VAL A 215 2.59 -13.49 -3.60
N ALA A 216 3.91 -13.59 -3.54
CA ALA A 216 4.83 -12.45 -3.53
C ALA A 216 5.20 -11.99 -4.95
N SER A 217 4.90 -12.80 -5.99
CA SER A 217 5.26 -12.47 -7.37
C SER A 217 4.49 -11.26 -7.86
N LEU A 218 5.21 -10.19 -8.05
CA LEU A 218 4.70 -8.91 -8.53
C LEU A 218 4.88 -8.74 -10.05
N ALA A 219 5.50 -9.70 -10.72
CA ALA A 219 5.77 -9.63 -12.15
C ALA A 219 5.28 -10.89 -12.87
N ASN A 220 4.16 -10.79 -13.56
CA ASN A 220 3.83 -11.71 -14.64
C ASN A 220 4.56 -11.21 -15.89
N PRO A 221 5.50 -11.99 -16.52
CA PRO A 221 6.24 -11.56 -17.70
C PRO A 221 5.34 -11.11 -18.84
N LEU A 222 4.24 -11.82 -19.08
CA LEU A 222 3.27 -11.48 -20.11
C LEU A 222 2.58 -10.13 -19.82
N ALA A 223 2.17 -9.90 -18.57
CA ALA A 223 1.54 -8.66 -18.20
C ALA A 223 2.52 -7.49 -18.21
N THR A 224 3.79 -7.70 -17.86
CA THR A 224 4.86 -6.72 -18.00
C THR A 224 5.10 -6.37 -19.47
N PHE A 225 5.13 -7.37 -20.35
CA PHE A 225 5.23 -7.18 -21.79
C PHE A 225 4.07 -6.35 -22.34
N VAL A 226 2.83 -6.71 -21.98
CA VAL A 226 1.62 -5.94 -22.38
C VAL A 226 1.68 -4.50 -21.89
N LEU A 227 2.15 -4.25 -20.65
CA LEU A 227 2.30 -2.89 -20.12
C LEU A 227 3.36 -2.09 -20.88
N LEU A 228 4.49 -2.71 -21.22
CA LEU A 228 5.53 -2.09 -22.05
C LEU A 228 5.00 -1.75 -23.44
N LEU A 229 4.28 -2.68 -24.07
CA LEU A 229 3.66 -2.46 -25.38
C LEU A 229 2.69 -1.27 -25.34
N VAL A 230 1.83 -1.22 -24.33
CA VAL A 230 0.89 -0.10 -24.18
C VAL A 230 1.65 1.21 -23.89
N ALA A 231 2.69 1.20 -23.08
CA ALA A 231 3.52 2.38 -22.85
C ALA A 231 4.18 2.89 -24.13
N ILE A 232 4.67 1.99 -24.98
CA ILE A 232 5.21 2.33 -26.29
C ILE A 232 4.11 2.91 -27.18
N LEU A 233 2.95 2.29 -27.27
CA LEU A 233 1.82 2.77 -28.10
C LEU A 233 1.29 4.12 -27.63
N THR A 234 1.26 4.39 -26.32
CA THR A 234 0.86 5.70 -25.76
C THR A 234 1.82 6.83 -26.13
N LEU A 235 3.06 6.52 -26.48
CA LEU A 235 4.03 7.49 -27.02
C LEU A 235 4.02 7.52 -28.54
N ALA A 236 3.91 6.38 -29.19
CA ALA A 236 3.99 6.24 -30.64
C ALA A 236 2.80 6.91 -31.36
N ILE A 237 1.57 6.72 -30.85
CA ILE A 237 0.37 7.28 -31.49
C ILE A 237 0.39 8.82 -31.51
N PRO A 238 0.59 9.53 -30.37
CA PRO A 238 0.72 10.97 -30.40
C PRO A 238 1.89 11.45 -31.24
N SER A 239 3.02 10.73 -31.26
CA SER A 239 4.19 11.08 -32.07
C SER A 239 3.90 11.02 -33.56
N ALA A 240 3.15 10.00 -34.00
CA ALA A 240 2.72 9.88 -35.38
C ALA A 240 1.75 11.00 -35.78
N VAL A 241 0.79 11.33 -34.91
CA VAL A 241 -0.17 12.43 -35.12
C VAL A 241 0.56 13.76 -35.22
N LEU A 242 1.49 14.05 -34.29
CA LEU A 242 2.27 15.28 -34.32
C LEU A 242 3.17 15.37 -35.56
N ALA A 243 3.79 14.28 -35.98
CA ALA A 243 4.59 14.24 -37.21
C ALA A 243 3.74 14.52 -38.47
N TYR A 244 2.51 13.95 -38.49
CA TYR A 244 1.59 14.16 -39.63
C TYR A 244 1.09 15.60 -39.71
N PHE A 245 0.63 16.20 -38.61
CA PHE A 245 0.02 17.53 -38.61
C PHE A 245 1.01 18.68 -38.58
N LEU A 246 2.13 18.55 -37.89
CA LEU A 246 3.09 19.65 -37.74
C LEU A 246 4.22 19.64 -38.78
N GLY A 247 4.49 18.53 -39.45
CA GLY A 247 5.39 18.40 -40.59
C GLY A 247 6.85 18.85 -40.40
N LYS A 248 7.16 19.54 -39.30
CA LYS A 248 8.47 20.13 -39.04
C LYS A 248 9.52 19.16 -38.52
N PHE A 249 9.07 18.07 -37.88
CA PHE A 249 9.93 17.06 -37.29
C PHE A 249 9.40 15.67 -37.63
N GLY A 250 10.29 14.72 -37.93
CA GLY A 250 9.90 13.34 -38.18
C GLY A 250 9.38 12.61 -36.93
N PHE A 251 8.74 11.47 -37.15
CA PHE A 251 8.19 10.61 -36.08
C PHE A 251 9.16 10.38 -34.91
N TRP A 252 10.40 10.03 -35.19
CA TRP A 252 11.42 9.73 -34.21
C TRP A 252 11.78 10.92 -33.31
N SER A 253 11.77 12.12 -33.87
CA SER A 253 12.02 13.36 -33.10
C SER A 253 10.91 13.61 -32.09
N TRP A 254 9.65 13.49 -32.49
CA TRP A 254 8.50 13.64 -31.61
C TRP A 254 8.44 12.53 -30.57
N PHE A 255 8.75 11.29 -30.97
CA PHE A 255 8.82 10.15 -30.02
C PHE A 255 9.90 10.41 -28.96
N GLY A 256 11.08 10.89 -29.35
CA GLY A 256 12.16 11.23 -28.42
C GLY A 256 11.77 12.35 -27.45
N ILE A 257 11.13 13.43 -27.96
CA ILE A 257 10.66 14.55 -27.12
C ILE A 257 9.64 14.09 -26.09
N LEU A 258 8.64 13.32 -26.50
CA LEU A 258 7.60 12.82 -25.60
C LEU A 258 8.16 11.82 -24.58
N ALA A 259 9.06 10.94 -24.98
CA ALA A 259 9.72 10.00 -24.10
C ALA A 259 10.58 10.74 -23.06
N LEU A 260 11.40 11.69 -23.50
CA LEU A 260 12.23 12.50 -22.59
C LEU A 260 11.37 13.31 -21.61
N SER A 261 10.31 13.95 -22.09
CA SER A 261 9.37 14.70 -21.24
C SER A 261 8.74 13.81 -20.18
N THR A 262 8.34 12.58 -20.55
CA THR A 262 7.76 11.60 -19.61
C THR A 262 8.78 11.20 -18.54
N ILE A 263 10.04 10.98 -18.92
CA ILE A 263 11.13 10.68 -17.99
C ILE A 263 11.37 11.86 -17.05
N VAL A 264 11.47 13.08 -17.58
CA VAL A 264 11.68 14.29 -16.76
C VAL A 264 10.55 14.50 -15.76
N ILE A 265 9.30 14.38 -16.22
CA ILE A 265 8.12 14.48 -15.32
C ILE A 265 8.18 13.38 -14.26
N GLY A 266 8.50 12.14 -14.63
CA GLY A 266 8.65 11.03 -13.68
C GLY A 266 9.70 11.32 -12.61
N VAL A 267 10.86 11.87 -13.00
CA VAL A 267 11.93 12.28 -12.08
C VAL A 267 11.46 13.39 -11.14
N LEU A 268 10.79 14.42 -11.68
CA LEU A 268 10.27 15.53 -10.86
C LEU A 268 9.22 15.06 -9.86
N VAL A 269 8.27 14.23 -10.28
CA VAL A 269 7.25 13.65 -9.40
C VAL A 269 7.88 12.78 -8.32
N ASN A 270 8.90 11.99 -8.65
CA ASN A 270 9.62 11.18 -7.68
C ASN A 270 10.39 12.04 -6.67
N ARG A 271 10.98 13.16 -7.11
CA ARG A 271 11.61 14.14 -6.20
C ARG A 271 10.63 14.75 -5.20
N VAL A 272 9.46 15.15 -5.67
CA VAL A 272 8.41 15.75 -4.81
C VAL A 272 7.89 14.72 -3.78
N LYS A 273 7.83 13.44 -4.17
CA LYS A 273 7.38 12.34 -3.29
C LYS A 273 8.47 11.78 -2.37
N ALA A 274 9.73 12.20 -2.53
CA ALA A 274 10.82 11.73 -1.68
C ALA A 274 10.56 12.12 -0.23
N VAL A 275 10.81 11.17 0.68
CA VAL A 275 10.73 11.43 2.12
C VAL A 275 11.85 12.39 2.50
N ARG A 276 11.49 13.57 2.99
CA ARG A 276 12.42 14.52 3.59
C ARG A 276 12.48 14.27 5.08
N PHE A 277 13.69 14.14 5.61
CA PHE A 277 13.89 14.07 7.06
C PHE A 277 13.81 15.47 7.67
N GLU A 278 13.25 15.55 8.85
CA GLU A 278 13.35 16.74 9.70
C GLU A 278 14.82 16.93 10.13
N SER A 279 15.18 18.17 10.44
CA SER A 279 16.54 18.54 10.86
C SER A 279 17.04 17.67 12.02
N GLY A 280 18.18 17.06 11.90
CA GLY A 280 18.81 16.20 12.90
C GLY A 280 19.02 14.74 12.47
N LEU A 281 18.40 14.30 11.40
CA LEU A 281 18.72 13.03 10.75
C LEU A 281 19.62 13.29 9.55
N GLU A 282 20.69 12.51 9.41
CA GLU A 282 21.56 12.58 8.26
C GLU A 282 20.78 12.43 6.96
N HIS A 283 21.17 13.17 5.95
CA HIS A 283 20.50 13.25 4.66
C HIS A 283 20.24 11.87 4.07
N ASN A 284 18.97 11.55 3.84
CA ASN A 284 18.61 10.39 3.03
C ASN A 284 19.06 10.62 1.58
N LYS A 285 20.24 10.13 1.26
CA LYS A 285 20.82 10.20 -0.11
C LYS A 285 20.00 9.43 -1.16
N ASN A 286 18.93 8.73 -0.77
CA ASN A 286 18.07 7.97 -1.68
C ASN A 286 17.19 8.84 -2.59
N TRP A 287 17.08 10.12 -2.35
CA TRP A 287 16.33 11.02 -3.21
C TRP A 287 17.10 11.48 -4.46
N ARG A 288 18.37 11.11 -4.61
CA ARG A 288 19.14 11.43 -5.81
C ARG A 288 18.47 10.81 -7.02
N PRO A 289 18.13 11.60 -8.08
CA PRO A 289 17.33 11.14 -9.20
C PRO A 289 17.94 9.98 -9.98
N PHE A 290 19.26 9.84 -9.96
CA PHE A 290 20.00 8.79 -10.65
C PHE A 290 20.41 7.62 -9.73
N HIS A 291 19.90 7.57 -8.50
CA HIS A 291 20.21 6.46 -7.62
C HIS A 291 19.15 5.36 -7.79
N PHE A 292 19.54 4.18 -8.24
CA PHE A 292 18.65 3.05 -8.53
C PHE A 292 17.74 2.65 -7.35
N THR A 293 18.15 2.91 -6.11
CA THR A 293 17.31 2.66 -4.92
C THR A 293 16.12 3.61 -4.80
N GLY A 294 16.18 4.82 -5.38
CA GLY A 294 15.02 5.74 -5.44
C GLY A 294 13.99 5.32 -6.49
N TRP A 295 14.41 4.52 -7.47
CA TRP A 295 13.58 4.01 -8.56
C TRP A 295 13.10 2.59 -8.31
N ARG A 296 13.61 1.88 -7.30
CA ARG A 296 13.06 0.59 -6.92
C ARG A 296 11.57 0.81 -6.64
N MET A 297 10.73 0.15 -7.44
CA MET A 297 9.45 -0.28 -6.90
C MET A 297 9.83 -0.95 -5.60
N LYS A 298 9.35 -0.39 -4.46
CA LYS A 298 9.69 -0.91 -3.14
C LYS A 298 9.01 -2.26 -3.02
N PHE A 299 9.67 -3.29 -3.54
CA PHE A 299 9.31 -4.66 -3.28
C PHE A 299 9.58 -4.87 -1.80
N TYR A 300 8.59 -5.30 -1.11
CA TYR A 300 8.67 -5.63 0.29
C TYR A 300 9.43 -6.93 0.39
N ASP A 301 10.75 -6.87 0.64
CA ASP A 301 11.51 -8.05 0.99
C ASP A 301 10.95 -8.57 2.31
N MET A 302 10.28 -9.71 2.24
CA MET A 302 9.76 -10.42 3.39
C MET A 302 10.81 -11.40 3.88
N ASP A 303 11.90 -10.91 4.43
CA ASP A 303 12.68 -11.68 5.39
C ASP A 303 12.04 -11.48 6.78
N LEU A 304 11.00 -12.27 7.03
CA LEU A 304 10.42 -12.48 8.36
C LEU A 304 11.12 -13.65 9.02
#